data_5840caf8f00bcef0c2d29a945a57bd82
#
_entry.id   5840caf8f00bcef0c2d29a945a57bd82
#
_cell.length_a   1.000
_cell.length_b   1.000
_cell.length_c   1.000
_cell.angle_alpha   90.00
_cell.angle_beta   90.00
_cell.angle_gamma   90.00
#
_symmetry.space_group_name_H-M   'P 1'
#
loop_
_entity.id
_entity.type
_entity.pdbx_description
1 polymer ?
#
loop_
_entity_poly.entity_id
_entity_poly.type
_entity_poly.pdbx_seq_one_letter_code
_entity_poly.pdbx_strand_id
1 'polypeptide(L)'
;VGMSAVGLKPIVEVQFADYIWPGLNQLFTEVSRSCYLSNGKWPVSMILRVPIGAYGSGGPYHSSSVESVITNIRGIKIVYPSNGADLKGLMKASYYDPNPVVILEHKGLYWSKIPGTKTATSVEPSEDYILPLGKAWVLQEIWKQEDVETLTIVTYGMGVHWAYNASGELDMRDQVEIIDLRTLFPLDEATIMTSVKKTGKCLVVTEEPSNNSFALALAGKIQENCFQYLDAPVMT
;
A
#
# COMPACT_ATOMS: atom_id res chain seq x y z
N VAL A 1 15.81 5.65 16.39
CA VAL A 1 17.18 5.78 15.84
C VAL A 1 18.20 5.20 16.82
N GLY A 2 18.30 5.71 18.07
CA GLY A 2 19.32 5.25 19.03
C GLY A 2 19.34 3.75 19.30
N MET A 3 18.16 3.10 19.40
CA MET A 3 18.09 1.65 19.54
C MET A 3 18.68 0.90 18.35
N SER A 4 18.40 1.37 17.12
CA SER A 4 18.99 0.78 15.91
C SER A 4 20.51 0.96 15.86
N ALA A 5 21.03 2.10 16.32
CA ALA A 5 22.47 2.35 16.35
C ALA A 5 23.24 1.38 17.26
N VAL A 6 22.59 0.78 18.26
CA VAL A 6 23.18 -0.25 19.14
C VAL A 6 22.77 -1.67 18.73
N GLY A 7 22.28 -1.86 17.51
CA GLY A 7 21.98 -3.19 16.93
C GLY A 7 20.62 -3.78 17.25
N LEU A 8 19.73 -3.02 17.91
CA LEU A 8 18.35 -3.44 18.12
C LEU A 8 17.47 -3.07 16.94
N LYS A 9 16.35 -3.80 16.78
CA LYS A 9 15.34 -3.48 15.78
C LYS A 9 14.03 -3.05 16.44
N PRO A 10 13.82 -1.76 16.68
CA PRO A 10 12.62 -1.29 17.33
C PRO A 10 11.42 -1.34 16.39
N ILE A 11 10.27 -1.68 16.94
CA ILE A 11 8.95 -1.48 16.35
C ILE A 11 8.33 -0.31 17.11
N VAL A 12 8.12 0.79 16.41
CA VAL A 12 7.61 2.05 16.97
C VAL A 12 6.24 2.32 16.37
N GLU A 13 5.32 2.86 17.14
CA GLU A 13 3.99 3.23 16.66
C GLU A 13 3.77 4.73 16.86
N VAL A 14 3.24 5.38 15.82
CA VAL A 14 2.57 6.68 15.92
C VAL A 14 1.09 6.38 16.10
N GLN A 15 0.46 6.97 17.11
CA GLN A 15 -0.90 6.64 17.51
C GLN A 15 -1.93 6.76 16.36
N PHE A 16 -1.81 7.81 15.52
CA PHE A 16 -2.57 8.03 14.29
C PHE A 16 -1.72 8.80 13.28
N ALA A 17 -2.02 8.66 11.99
CA ALA A 17 -1.36 9.39 10.91
C ALA A 17 -1.35 10.91 11.12
N ASP A 18 -2.41 11.44 11.74
CA ASP A 18 -2.54 12.87 12.10
C ASP A 18 -1.41 13.36 13.03
N TYR A 19 -0.79 12.49 13.79
CA TYR A 19 0.26 12.83 14.77
C TYR A 19 1.67 12.53 14.26
N ILE A 20 1.83 12.13 13.01
CA ILE A 20 3.16 11.80 12.45
C ILE A 20 4.03 13.05 12.23
N TRP A 21 3.43 14.22 12.06
CA TRP A 21 4.11 15.44 11.62
C TRP A 21 5.35 15.82 12.44
N PRO A 22 5.35 15.80 13.77
CA PRO A 22 6.57 16.06 14.53
C PRO A 22 7.65 14.99 14.32
N GLY A 23 7.26 13.74 14.06
CA GLY A 23 8.16 12.62 13.80
C GLY A 23 8.71 12.58 12.37
N LEU A 24 8.04 13.23 11.42
CA LEU A 24 8.46 13.25 10.01
C LEU A 24 9.85 13.86 9.84
N ASN A 25 10.22 14.85 10.66
CA ASN A 25 11.56 15.42 10.62
C ASN A 25 12.62 14.33 10.84
N GLN A 26 12.46 13.48 11.87
CA GLN A 26 13.39 12.39 12.15
C GLN A 26 13.32 11.28 11.07
N LEU A 27 12.15 10.98 10.58
CA LEU A 27 11.98 10.00 9.50
C LEU A 27 12.73 10.45 8.24
N PHE A 28 12.59 11.73 7.88
CA PHE A 28 13.18 12.31 6.68
C PHE A 28 14.68 12.56 6.80
N THR A 29 15.17 13.06 7.95
CA THR A 29 16.56 13.48 8.12
C THR A 29 17.46 12.34 8.57
N GLU A 30 17.04 11.58 9.58
CA GLU A 30 17.89 10.59 10.23
C GLU A 30 17.59 9.17 9.73
N VAL A 31 16.34 8.73 9.86
CA VAL A 31 15.98 7.34 9.58
C VAL A 31 16.26 6.99 8.12
N SER A 32 15.86 7.85 7.19
CA SER A 32 15.97 7.58 5.76
C SER A 32 17.38 7.76 5.19
N ARG A 33 18.23 8.55 5.82
CA ARG A 33 19.50 9.01 5.23
C ARG A 33 20.76 8.53 5.93
N SER A 34 20.69 8.16 7.21
CA SER A 34 21.88 7.81 8.00
C SER A 34 22.73 6.72 7.34
N CYS A 35 22.11 5.68 6.78
CA CYS A 35 22.82 4.63 6.07
C CYS A 35 23.59 5.16 4.86
N TYR A 36 22.95 5.98 4.04
CA TYR A 36 23.58 6.57 2.85
C TYR A 36 24.70 7.53 3.22
N LEU A 37 24.44 8.48 4.13
CA LEU A 37 25.43 9.50 4.55
C LEU A 37 26.64 8.91 5.26
N SER A 38 26.46 7.80 5.95
CA SER A 38 27.54 7.09 6.63
C SER A 38 28.27 6.05 5.76
N ASN A 39 27.94 5.99 4.46
CA ASN A 39 28.46 4.95 3.56
C ASN A 39 28.22 3.54 4.10
N GLY A 40 26.99 3.26 4.56
CA GLY A 40 26.56 1.94 5.06
C GLY A 40 26.95 1.64 6.51
N LYS A 41 27.67 2.54 7.21
CA LYS A 41 28.14 2.27 8.58
C LYS A 41 27.04 2.38 9.63
N TRP A 42 26.01 3.19 9.39
CA TRP A 42 24.94 3.44 10.34
C TRP A 42 23.55 3.15 9.71
N PRO A 43 23.21 1.89 9.47
CA PRO A 43 21.88 1.53 9.04
C PRO A 43 20.88 1.79 10.19
N VAL A 44 19.73 2.33 9.85
CA VAL A 44 18.61 2.47 10.79
C VAL A 44 17.56 1.42 10.45
N SER A 45 17.71 0.24 11.05
CA SER A 45 16.76 -0.87 10.85
C SER A 45 15.65 -0.77 11.89
N MET A 46 14.47 -0.29 11.48
CA MET A 46 13.31 -0.15 12.37
C MET A 46 12.00 -0.32 11.60
N ILE A 47 10.94 -0.60 12.33
CA ILE A 47 9.58 -0.57 11.81
C ILE A 47 8.85 0.60 12.45
N LEU A 48 8.19 1.43 11.62
CA LEU A 48 7.26 2.46 12.06
C LEU A 48 5.85 2.03 11.66
N ARG A 49 4.98 1.79 12.64
CA ARG A 49 3.56 1.50 12.45
C ARG A 49 2.78 2.81 12.50
N VAL A 50 1.88 2.99 11.55
CA VAL A 50 1.06 4.20 11.42
C VAL A 50 -0.40 3.81 11.16
N PRO A 51 -1.26 3.81 12.17
CA PRO A 51 -2.71 3.71 11.98
C PRO A 51 -3.24 4.87 11.14
N ILE A 52 -3.99 4.57 10.08
CA ILE A 52 -4.37 5.50 9.02
C ILE A 52 -5.85 5.31 8.62
N GLY A 53 -6.39 6.23 7.85
CA GLY A 53 -7.72 6.16 7.26
C GLY A 53 -8.79 6.92 8.03
N ALA A 54 -9.87 7.29 7.33
CA ALA A 54 -10.93 8.16 7.84
C ALA A 54 -12.03 7.42 8.63
N TYR A 55 -11.94 6.11 8.74
CA TYR A 55 -12.95 5.33 9.46
C TYR A 55 -13.08 5.74 10.93
N GLY A 56 -14.31 5.86 11.37
CA GLY A 56 -14.65 6.27 12.72
C GLY A 56 -15.02 7.74 12.82
N SER A 57 -14.88 8.51 11.73
CA SER A 57 -15.22 9.93 11.67
C SER A 57 -14.67 10.72 12.87
N GLY A 58 -13.42 10.44 13.25
CA GLY A 58 -12.75 11.05 14.42
C GLY A 58 -12.41 12.52 14.24
N GLY A 59 -12.94 13.14 13.19
CA GLY A 59 -12.70 14.53 12.85
C GLY A 59 -11.27 14.78 12.32
N PRO A 60 -10.84 16.03 12.26
CA PRO A 60 -9.61 16.43 11.57
C PRO A 60 -8.32 15.88 12.20
N TYR A 61 -8.38 15.32 13.39
CA TYR A 61 -7.20 14.78 14.11
C TYR A 61 -7.13 13.25 14.14
N HIS A 62 -8.05 12.55 13.45
CA HIS A 62 -8.12 11.09 13.47
C HIS A 62 -8.54 10.49 12.12
N SER A 63 -8.37 11.22 11.02
CA SER A 63 -8.90 10.83 9.71
C SER A 63 -7.92 11.00 8.58
N SER A 64 -6.64 11.28 8.85
CA SER A 64 -5.66 11.60 7.82
C SER A 64 -5.20 10.37 7.05
N SER A 65 -4.87 10.63 5.78
CA SER A 65 -4.11 9.79 4.88
C SER A 65 -2.81 10.52 4.52
N VAL A 66 -1.67 9.82 4.60
CA VAL A 66 -0.33 10.44 4.50
C VAL A 66 0.57 9.76 3.46
N GLU A 67 0.02 8.91 2.62
CA GLU A 67 0.75 8.11 1.64
C GLU A 67 1.60 8.98 0.73
N SER A 68 1.03 10.03 0.15
CA SER A 68 1.72 10.96 -0.75
C SER A 68 2.90 11.66 -0.08
N VAL A 69 2.80 11.94 1.22
CA VAL A 69 3.88 12.59 1.96
C VAL A 69 5.03 11.62 2.19
N ILE A 70 4.74 10.43 2.69
CA ILE A 70 5.79 9.46 3.06
C ILE A 70 6.40 8.75 1.85
N THR A 71 5.68 8.55 0.76
CA THR A 71 6.22 7.98 -0.48
C THR A 71 7.24 8.90 -1.17
N ASN A 72 7.28 10.18 -0.82
CA ASN A 72 8.34 11.09 -1.24
C ASN A 72 9.64 10.97 -0.43
N ILE A 73 9.64 10.22 0.67
CA ILE A 73 10.84 9.99 1.48
C ILE A 73 11.64 8.83 0.90
N ARG A 74 12.80 9.12 0.34
CA ARG A 74 13.70 8.09 -0.18
C ARG A 74 14.48 7.41 0.95
N GLY A 75 14.76 6.11 0.80
CA GLY A 75 15.55 5.34 1.77
C GLY A 75 14.72 4.62 2.83
N ILE A 76 13.40 4.62 2.68
CA ILE A 76 12.47 3.82 3.49
C ILE A 76 11.65 2.91 2.58
N LYS A 77 11.13 1.80 3.12
CA LYS A 77 10.11 0.97 2.45
C LYS A 77 8.74 1.24 3.07
N ILE A 78 7.68 1.05 2.29
CA ILE A 78 6.32 1.40 2.72
C ILE A 78 5.38 0.26 2.33
N VAL A 79 4.69 -0.31 3.30
CA VAL A 79 3.69 -1.36 3.08
C VAL A 79 2.33 -0.92 3.59
N TYR A 80 1.27 -1.43 2.96
CA TYR A 80 -0.11 -1.12 3.33
C TYR A 80 -1.00 -2.35 3.09
N PRO A 81 -1.06 -3.28 4.06
CA PRO A 81 -1.86 -4.50 3.94
C PRO A 81 -3.36 -4.22 3.92
N SER A 82 -4.10 -5.08 3.25
CA SER A 82 -5.56 -5.07 3.17
C SER A 82 -6.24 -6.10 4.08
N ASN A 83 -5.47 -7.05 4.63
CA ASN A 83 -6.00 -8.14 5.45
C ASN A 83 -4.99 -8.60 6.52
N GLY A 84 -5.46 -9.40 7.49
CA GLY A 84 -4.66 -9.84 8.63
C GLY A 84 -3.50 -10.79 8.27
N ALA A 85 -3.68 -11.68 7.29
CA ALA A 85 -2.61 -12.59 6.85
C ALA A 85 -1.46 -11.79 6.22
N ASP A 86 -1.78 -10.84 5.34
CA ASP A 86 -0.80 -9.98 4.71
C ASP A 86 -0.08 -9.10 5.74
N LEU A 87 -0.82 -8.55 6.72
CA LEU A 87 -0.19 -7.79 7.82
C LEU A 87 0.85 -8.64 8.55
N LYS A 88 0.52 -9.90 8.92
CA LYS A 88 1.47 -10.80 9.57
C LYS A 88 2.70 -11.07 8.69
N GLY A 89 2.50 -11.42 7.42
CA GLY A 89 3.58 -11.74 6.49
C GLY A 89 4.48 -10.53 6.19
N LEU A 90 3.89 -9.36 5.96
CA LEU A 90 4.62 -8.11 5.72
C LEU A 90 5.35 -7.61 6.96
N MET A 91 4.76 -7.74 8.16
CA MET A 91 5.41 -7.38 9.43
C MET A 91 6.68 -8.22 9.65
N LYS A 92 6.60 -9.53 9.41
CA LYS A 92 7.76 -10.41 9.51
C LYS A 92 8.83 -10.10 8.46
N ALA A 93 8.43 -9.90 7.19
CA ALA A 93 9.35 -9.48 6.15
C ALA A 93 10.03 -8.15 6.50
N SER A 94 9.27 -7.19 7.02
CA SER A 94 9.79 -5.91 7.49
C SER A 94 10.78 -6.06 8.64
N TYR A 95 10.55 -7.02 9.54
CA TYR A 95 11.48 -7.28 10.64
C TYR A 95 12.82 -7.83 10.17
N TYR A 96 12.83 -8.67 9.13
CA TYR A 96 14.06 -9.21 8.56
C TYR A 96 14.73 -8.27 7.56
N ASP A 97 14.05 -7.23 7.09
CA ASP A 97 14.63 -6.26 6.15
C ASP A 97 15.64 -5.35 6.87
N PRO A 98 16.84 -5.12 6.32
CA PRO A 98 17.84 -4.26 6.94
C PRO A 98 17.49 -2.76 6.87
N ASN A 99 16.53 -2.37 6.02
CA ASN A 99 16.13 -0.99 5.86
C ASN A 99 14.98 -0.61 6.80
N PRO A 100 14.73 0.69 7.03
CA PRO A 100 13.54 1.13 7.74
C PRO A 100 12.28 0.85 6.91
N VAL A 101 11.23 0.36 7.57
CA VAL A 101 9.94 0.07 6.94
C VAL A 101 8.83 0.81 7.67
N VAL A 102 7.99 1.53 6.91
CA VAL A 102 6.73 2.10 7.41
C VAL A 102 5.59 1.15 7.07
N ILE A 103 4.80 0.77 8.06
CA ILE A 103 3.60 -0.04 7.89
C ILE A 103 2.39 0.84 8.13
N LEU A 104 1.63 1.09 7.08
CA LEU A 104 0.36 1.79 7.13
C LEU A 104 -0.74 0.78 7.43
N GLU A 105 -1.54 1.05 8.45
CA GLU A 105 -2.55 0.11 8.93
C GLU A 105 -3.91 0.80 8.96
N HIS A 106 -4.80 0.42 8.04
CA HIS A 106 -6.14 1.04 8.02
C HIS A 106 -6.95 0.65 9.26
N LYS A 107 -7.26 1.62 10.10
CA LYS A 107 -7.96 1.42 11.39
C LYS A 107 -9.28 0.66 11.27
N GLY A 108 -10.02 0.89 10.20
CA GLY A 108 -11.28 0.22 9.94
C GLY A 108 -11.15 -1.28 9.70
N LEU A 109 -9.97 -1.76 9.31
CA LEU A 109 -9.72 -3.17 9.05
C LEU A 109 -9.34 -3.97 10.30
N TYR A 110 -8.95 -3.32 11.41
CA TYR A 110 -8.56 -4.03 12.63
C TYR A 110 -9.64 -4.97 13.17
N TRP A 111 -10.88 -4.57 13.09
CA TRP A 111 -12.01 -5.31 13.65
C TRP A 111 -12.95 -5.87 12.59
N SER A 112 -12.73 -5.54 11.32
CA SER A 112 -13.61 -5.91 10.19
C SER A 112 -15.10 -5.65 10.46
N LYS A 113 -15.40 -4.54 11.15
CA LYS A 113 -16.77 -4.15 11.52
C LYS A 113 -17.41 -3.19 10.51
N ILE A 114 -16.63 -2.67 9.58
CA ILE A 114 -17.16 -1.85 8.48
C ILE A 114 -17.90 -2.78 7.54
N PRO A 115 -19.12 -2.43 7.09
CA PRO A 115 -19.81 -3.17 6.05
C PRO A 115 -18.90 -3.37 4.83
N GLY A 116 -18.90 -4.58 4.27
CA GLY A 116 -18.08 -4.91 3.11
C GLY A 116 -16.61 -5.27 3.40
N THR A 117 -16.13 -5.23 4.65
CA THR A 117 -14.74 -5.57 4.99
C THR A 117 -14.54 -6.95 5.58
N LYS A 118 -15.53 -7.84 5.46
CA LYS A 118 -15.44 -9.20 6.01
C LYS A 118 -14.20 -9.96 5.50
N THR A 119 -13.78 -9.70 4.28
CA THR A 119 -12.60 -10.28 3.64
C THR A 119 -11.25 -9.78 4.22
N ALA A 120 -11.26 -8.74 5.07
CA ALA A 120 -10.08 -8.35 5.84
C ALA A 120 -9.74 -9.37 6.93
N THR A 121 -10.72 -10.14 7.39
CA THR A 121 -10.50 -11.27 8.29
C THR A 121 -9.95 -12.44 7.50
N SER A 122 -8.85 -12.99 7.95
CA SER A 122 -8.19 -14.14 7.32
C SER A 122 -7.90 -15.23 8.35
N VAL A 123 -7.78 -16.46 7.87
CA VAL A 123 -7.21 -17.54 8.70
C VAL A 123 -5.77 -17.17 8.99
N GLU A 124 -5.35 -17.32 10.26
CA GLU A 124 -3.98 -17.05 10.65
C GLU A 124 -3.02 -17.99 9.89
N PRO A 125 -2.08 -17.45 9.12
CA PRO A 125 -1.09 -18.25 8.42
C PRO A 125 -0.08 -18.87 9.42
N SER A 126 0.68 -19.86 8.93
CA SER A 126 1.71 -20.55 9.72
C SER A 126 2.75 -19.58 10.31
N GLU A 127 3.51 -20.06 11.29
CA GLU A 127 4.59 -19.28 11.91
C GLU A 127 5.67 -18.88 10.91
N ASP A 128 5.91 -19.69 9.88
CA ASP A 128 6.94 -19.42 8.85
C ASP A 128 6.45 -18.52 7.71
N TYR A 129 5.18 -18.12 7.72
CA TYR A 129 4.63 -17.28 6.67
C TYR A 129 5.29 -15.91 6.65
N ILE A 130 5.96 -15.61 5.53
CA ILE A 130 6.60 -14.34 5.22
C ILE A 130 6.15 -13.88 3.83
N LEU A 131 5.71 -12.64 3.73
CA LEU A 131 5.29 -12.05 2.46
C LEU A 131 6.35 -11.08 1.96
N PRO A 132 7.00 -11.34 0.80
CA PRO A 132 8.05 -10.47 0.28
C PRO A 132 7.57 -9.05 0.03
N LEU A 133 8.39 -8.06 0.43
CA LEU A 133 8.14 -6.65 0.12
C LEU A 133 8.29 -6.41 -1.38
N GLY A 134 7.48 -5.54 -1.95
CA GLY A 134 7.52 -5.21 -3.37
C GLY A 134 6.82 -6.25 -4.26
N LYS A 135 5.88 -7.01 -3.70
CA LYS A 135 5.05 -7.95 -4.45
C LYS A 135 3.58 -7.63 -4.27
N ALA A 136 2.96 -7.25 -5.37
CA ALA A 136 1.50 -7.07 -5.45
C ALA A 136 0.80 -8.43 -5.54
N TRP A 137 -0.48 -8.42 -5.24
CA TRP A 137 -1.36 -9.57 -5.38
C TRP A 137 -2.46 -9.27 -6.38
N VAL A 138 -2.60 -10.13 -7.38
CA VAL A 138 -3.77 -10.14 -8.24
C VAL A 138 -4.88 -10.88 -7.48
N LEU A 139 -5.69 -10.10 -6.75
CA LEU A 139 -6.78 -10.63 -5.90
C LEU A 139 -7.89 -11.26 -6.74
N GLN A 140 -8.22 -10.63 -7.86
CA GLN A 140 -9.20 -11.07 -8.82
C GLN A 140 -8.56 -11.02 -10.20
N GLU A 141 -8.23 -12.21 -10.73
CA GLU A 141 -7.64 -12.36 -12.06
C GLU A 141 -8.74 -12.61 -13.08
N ILE A 142 -8.61 -12.00 -14.25
CA ILE A 142 -9.52 -12.20 -15.36
C ILE A 142 -8.77 -12.71 -16.59
N TRP A 143 -9.52 -13.43 -17.44
CA TRP A 143 -9.06 -13.82 -18.77
C TRP A 143 -9.70 -12.91 -19.80
N LYS A 144 -8.87 -12.20 -20.60
CA LYS A 144 -9.40 -11.34 -21.66
C LYS A 144 -10.15 -12.20 -22.67
N GLN A 145 -11.41 -11.84 -22.89
CA GLN A 145 -12.28 -12.44 -23.91
C GLN A 145 -12.43 -11.45 -25.07
N GLU A 146 -12.63 -11.95 -26.28
CA GLU A 146 -12.97 -11.10 -27.43
C GLU A 146 -14.35 -10.45 -27.17
N ASP A 147 -14.48 -9.19 -27.55
CA ASP A 147 -15.71 -8.38 -27.41
C ASP A 147 -16.20 -8.14 -25.98
N VAL A 148 -15.38 -8.42 -24.96
CA VAL A 148 -15.70 -8.09 -23.55
C VAL A 148 -14.81 -6.95 -23.07
N GLU A 149 -15.45 -5.88 -22.60
CA GLU A 149 -14.78 -4.75 -21.99
C GLU A 149 -14.18 -5.14 -20.63
N THR A 150 -12.91 -4.87 -20.43
CA THR A 150 -12.18 -5.26 -19.22
C THR A 150 -11.50 -4.05 -18.56
N LEU A 151 -11.31 -4.11 -17.25
CA LEU A 151 -10.75 -3.03 -16.43
C LEU A 151 -9.74 -3.59 -15.42
N THR A 152 -8.61 -2.93 -15.27
CA THR A 152 -7.72 -3.12 -14.11
C THR A 152 -8.05 -2.09 -13.04
N ILE A 153 -8.31 -2.53 -11.82
CA ILE A 153 -8.35 -1.68 -10.62
C ILE A 153 -7.07 -1.90 -9.82
N VAL A 154 -6.30 -0.83 -9.63
CA VAL A 154 -5.09 -0.84 -8.81
C VAL A 154 -5.39 -0.13 -7.50
N THR A 155 -5.15 -0.80 -6.37
CA THR A 155 -5.51 -0.27 -5.06
C THR A 155 -4.70 -0.89 -3.92
N TYR A 156 -4.98 -0.50 -2.68
CA TYR A 156 -4.38 -1.01 -1.45
C TYR A 156 -5.28 -0.74 -0.25
N GLY A 157 -5.01 -1.38 0.87
CA GLY A 157 -5.73 -1.15 2.13
C GLY A 157 -7.24 -1.29 2.00
N MET A 158 -7.98 -0.24 2.38
CA MET A 158 -9.45 -0.23 2.31
C MET A 158 -9.98 -0.29 0.87
N GLY A 159 -9.29 0.32 -0.07
CA GLY A 159 -9.69 0.35 -1.48
C GLY A 159 -9.84 -1.04 -2.10
N VAL A 160 -9.11 -2.04 -1.60
CA VAL A 160 -9.23 -3.45 -2.03
C VAL A 160 -10.64 -3.97 -1.77
N HIS A 161 -11.19 -3.65 -0.59
CA HIS A 161 -12.55 -4.09 -0.21
C HIS A 161 -13.62 -3.36 -1.03
N TRP A 162 -13.40 -2.06 -1.29
CA TRP A 162 -14.31 -1.30 -2.15
C TRP A 162 -14.35 -1.85 -3.57
N ALA A 163 -13.18 -2.09 -4.17
CA ALA A 163 -13.09 -2.66 -5.52
C ALA A 163 -13.75 -4.05 -5.60
N TYR A 164 -13.44 -4.91 -4.63
CA TYR A 164 -13.99 -6.26 -4.59
C TYR A 164 -15.51 -6.30 -4.44
N ASN A 165 -16.07 -5.44 -3.57
CA ASN A 165 -17.52 -5.37 -3.38
C ASN A 165 -18.20 -4.76 -4.61
N ALA A 166 -17.69 -3.65 -5.16
CA ALA A 166 -18.25 -3.01 -6.34
C ALA A 166 -18.29 -3.95 -7.55
N SER A 167 -17.23 -4.72 -7.80
CA SER A 167 -17.19 -5.69 -8.89
C SER A 167 -18.26 -6.78 -8.73
N GLY A 168 -18.56 -7.16 -7.49
CA GLY A 168 -19.63 -8.13 -7.19
C GLY A 168 -21.03 -7.54 -7.30
N GLU A 169 -21.24 -6.33 -6.79
CA GLU A 169 -22.55 -5.66 -6.85
C GLU A 169 -22.96 -5.29 -8.27
N LEU A 170 -21.99 -5.01 -9.13
CA LEU A 170 -22.22 -4.71 -10.56
C LEU A 170 -22.21 -5.95 -11.46
N ASP A 171 -22.03 -7.14 -10.89
CA ASP A 171 -21.87 -8.41 -11.65
C ASP A 171 -20.75 -8.36 -12.69
N MET A 172 -19.63 -7.72 -12.34
CA MET A 172 -18.48 -7.48 -13.24
C MET A 172 -17.22 -8.27 -12.84
N ARG A 173 -17.36 -9.34 -12.05
CA ARG A 173 -16.18 -10.09 -11.55
C ARG A 173 -15.33 -10.68 -12.67
N ASP A 174 -15.93 -11.05 -13.78
CA ASP A 174 -15.24 -11.61 -14.93
C ASP A 174 -14.64 -10.53 -15.86
N GLN A 175 -14.89 -9.25 -15.57
CA GLN A 175 -14.47 -8.11 -16.38
C GLN A 175 -13.45 -7.22 -15.65
N VAL A 176 -13.35 -7.34 -14.32
CA VAL A 176 -12.49 -6.47 -13.51
C VAL A 176 -11.35 -7.27 -12.90
N GLU A 177 -10.12 -6.92 -13.24
CA GLU A 177 -8.93 -7.42 -12.56
C GLU A 177 -8.56 -6.48 -11.41
N ILE A 178 -8.41 -7.03 -10.20
CA ILE A 178 -8.10 -6.25 -9.00
C ILE A 178 -6.69 -6.55 -8.53
N ILE A 179 -5.86 -5.52 -8.44
CA ILE A 179 -4.49 -5.59 -7.92
C ILE A 179 -4.43 -4.91 -6.56
N ASP A 180 -4.12 -5.70 -5.53
CA ASP A 180 -3.70 -5.19 -4.23
C ASP A 180 -2.19 -4.96 -4.23
N LEU A 181 -1.77 -3.71 -4.12
CA LEU A 181 -0.36 -3.33 -4.14
C LEU A 181 0.43 -3.88 -2.97
N ARG A 182 -0.16 -4.01 -1.77
CA ARG A 182 0.50 -4.46 -0.54
C ARG A 182 1.72 -3.63 -0.14
N THR A 183 2.50 -3.20 -1.12
CA THR A 183 3.71 -2.39 -0.95
C THR A 183 3.64 -1.17 -1.85
N LEU A 184 3.70 0.02 -1.24
CA LEU A 184 3.72 1.29 -1.99
C LEU A 184 5.14 1.65 -2.44
N PHE A 185 6.16 1.20 -1.68
CA PHE A 185 7.56 1.32 -2.08
C PHE A 185 8.41 0.18 -1.44
N PRO A 186 9.17 -0.60 -2.23
CA PRO A 186 9.20 -0.59 -3.69
C PRO A 186 7.88 -1.08 -4.32
N LEU A 187 7.53 -0.52 -5.47
CA LEU A 187 6.29 -0.85 -6.18
C LEU A 187 6.51 -2.07 -7.11
N ASP A 188 5.55 -2.97 -7.20
CA ASP A 188 5.54 -4.06 -8.19
C ASP A 188 5.00 -3.57 -9.54
N GLU A 189 5.80 -2.76 -10.22
CA GLU A 189 5.44 -2.17 -11.50
C GLU A 189 5.13 -3.22 -12.57
N ALA A 190 5.86 -4.34 -12.56
CA ALA A 190 5.69 -5.40 -13.54
C ALA A 190 4.27 -5.99 -13.51
N THR A 191 3.76 -6.30 -12.32
CA THR A 191 2.39 -6.82 -12.15
C THR A 191 1.35 -5.81 -12.62
N ILE A 192 1.50 -4.53 -12.24
CA ILE A 192 0.58 -3.46 -12.64
C ILE A 192 0.55 -3.31 -14.17
N MET A 193 1.74 -3.12 -14.77
CA MET A 193 1.82 -2.86 -16.21
C MET A 193 1.35 -4.07 -17.05
N THR A 194 1.58 -5.29 -16.59
CA THR A 194 1.09 -6.49 -17.25
C THR A 194 -0.43 -6.54 -17.27
N SER A 195 -1.07 -6.26 -16.15
CA SER A 195 -2.53 -6.21 -16.04
C SER A 195 -3.14 -5.12 -16.92
N VAL A 196 -2.62 -3.89 -16.81
CA VAL A 196 -3.13 -2.74 -17.59
C VAL A 196 -2.98 -2.97 -19.10
N LYS A 197 -1.86 -3.54 -19.55
CA LYS A 197 -1.67 -3.90 -20.97
C LYS A 197 -2.66 -4.98 -21.45
N LYS A 198 -3.07 -5.86 -20.55
CA LYS A 198 -4.07 -6.90 -20.84
C LYS A 198 -5.48 -6.32 -20.97
N THR A 199 -5.85 -5.41 -20.08
CA THR A 199 -7.23 -4.90 -20.00
C THR A 199 -7.50 -3.67 -20.86
N GLY A 200 -6.49 -2.85 -21.13
CA GLY A 200 -6.62 -1.61 -21.90
C GLY A 200 -7.21 -0.43 -21.11
N LYS A 201 -7.68 -0.65 -19.88
CA LYS A 201 -8.29 0.37 -19.03
C LYS A 201 -7.79 0.25 -17.60
N CYS A 202 -7.63 1.39 -16.91
CA CYS A 202 -7.14 1.39 -15.55
C CYS A 202 -7.83 2.45 -14.68
N LEU A 203 -8.21 2.02 -13.46
CA LEU A 203 -8.69 2.88 -12.38
C LEU A 203 -7.79 2.68 -11.17
N VAL A 204 -7.22 3.75 -10.63
CA VAL A 204 -6.46 3.72 -9.36
C VAL A 204 -7.37 4.22 -8.23
N VAL A 205 -7.63 3.37 -7.25
CA VAL A 205 -8.55 3.66 -6.13
C VAL A 205 -7.77 3.83 -4.83
N THR A 206 -8.02 4.94 -4.14
CA THR A 206 -7.42 5.23 -2.82
C THR A 206 -8.37 6.05 -1.96
N GLU A 207 -8.17 6.02 -0.65
CA GLU A 207 -8.87 6.88 0.32
C GLU A 207 -8.20 8.26 0.47
N GLU A 208 -7.01 8.42 -0.06
CA GLU A 208 -6.24 9.64 0.03
C GLU A 208 -6.94 10.82 -0.68
N PRO A 209 -6.82 12.07 -0.19
CA PRO A 209 -7.30 13.23 -0.92
C PRO A 209 -6.78 13.28 -2.35
N SER A 210 -7.62 13.61 -3.33
CA SER A 210 -7.29 13.54 -4.75
C SER A 210 -6.11 14.44 -5.17
N ASN A 211 -5.94 15.60 -4.52
CA ASN A 211 -4.89 16.55 -4.88
C ASN A 211 -3.50 16.06 -4.49
N ASN A 212 -2.62 15.91 -5.48
CA ASN A 212 -1.24 15.44 -5.30
C ASN A 212 -1.13 14.07 -4.62
N SER A 213 -2.12 13.21 -4.83
CA SER A 213 -2.18 11.88 -4.24
C SER A 213 -1.16 10.91 -4.82
N PHE A 214 -0.87 9.86 -4.08
CA PHE A 214 -0.13 8.70 -4.59
C PHE A 214 -0.83 8.10 -5.82
N ALA A 215 -2.18 8.07 -5.83
CA ALA A 215 -2.97 7.60 -6.96
C ALA A 215 -2.69 8.40 -8.24
N LEU A 216 -2.64 9.73 -8.17
CA LEU A 216 -2.31 10.57 -9.33
C LEU A 216 -0.89 10.32 -9.85
N ALA A 217 0.08 10.18 -8.95
CA ALA A 217 1.46 9.86 -9.34
C ALA A 217 1.55 8.49 -10.02
N LEU A 218 0.84 7.50 -9.48
CA LEU A 218 0.78 6.16 -10.05
C LEU A 218 0.05 6.14 -11.39
N ALA A 219 -1.08 6.85 -11.50
CA ALA A 219 -1.83 6.99 -12.76
C ALA A 219 -0.96 7.61 -13.87
N GLY A 220 -0.20 8.66 -13.54
CA GLY A 220 0.76 9.26 -14.47
C GLY A 220 1.81 8.26 -14.95
N LYS A 221 2.36 7.46 -14.04
CA LYS A 221 3.34 6.42 -14.36
C LYS A 221 2.74 5.32 -15.24
N ILE A 222 1.53 4.87 -14.94
CA ILE A 222 0.81 3.88 -15.76
C ILE A 222 0.52 4.45 -17.14
N GLN A 223 0.03 5.69 -17.21
CA GLN A 223 -0.24 6.38 -18.49
C GLN A 223 1.01 6.45 -19.36
N GLU A 224 2.15 6.81 -18.79
CA GLU A 224 3.43 6.90 -19.51
C GLU A 224 3.90 5.54 -20.05
N ASN A 225 3.82 4.49 -19.25
CA ASN A 225 4.37 3.17 -19.58
C ASN A 225 3.41 2.27 -20.36
N CYS A 226 2.11 2.57 -20.35
CA CYS A 226 1.07 1.78 -21.00
C CYS A 226 0.31 2.52 -22.08
N PHE A 227 0.70 3.75 -22.45
CA PHE A 227 -0.03 4.61 -23.37
C PHE A 227 -0.53 3.92 -24.65
N GLN A 228 0.34 3.10 -25.28
CA GLN A 228 0.00 2.40 -26.52
C GLN A 228 -1.00 1.25 -26.36
N TYR A 229 -1.32 0.88 -25.13
CA TYR A 229 -2.22 -0.22 -24.78
C TYR A 229 -3.54 0.27 -24.15
N LEU A 230 -3.64 1.56 -23.89
CA LEU A 230 -4.79 2.16 -23.21
C LEU A 230 -5.84 2.62 -24.20
N ASP A 231 -7.08 2.20 -23.97
CA ASP A 231 -8.27 2.58 -24.71
C ASP A 231 -8.88 3.90 -24.17
N ALA A 232 -8.49 4.29 -22.93
CA ALA A 232 -8.95 5.51 -22.25
C ALA A 232 -7.86 6.04 -21.31
N PRO A 233 -7.93 7.31 -20.89
CA PRO A 233 -7.06 7.83 -19.84
C PRO A 233 -7.16 7.01 -18.55
N VAL A 234 -6.03 6.87 -17.83
CA VAL A 234 -6.03 6.28 -16.50
C VAL A 234 -6.81 7.17 -15.54
N MET A 235 -7.82 6.63 -14.88
CA MET A 235 -8.67 7.35 -13.93
C MET A 235 -8.21 7.12 -12.48
N THR A 236 -8.53 8.09 -11.60
CA THR A 236 -8.28 8.00 -10.15
C THR A 236 -9.52 8.41 -9.37
#